data_f9608c351f2b103da9d19efcaf545575
#
_entry.id   f9608c351f2b103da9d19efcaf545575
#
_cell.length_a   1.000
_cell.length_b   1.000
_cell.length_c   1.000
_cell.angle_alpha   90.00
_cell.angle_beta   90.00
_cell.angle_gamma   90.00
#
_symmetry.space_group_name_H-M   'P 1'
#
loop_
_entity.id
_entity.type
_entity.pdbx_description
1 polymer ?
#
loop_
_entity_poly.entity_id
_entity_poly.type
_entity_poly.pdbx_seq_one_letter_code
_entity_poly.pdbx_strand_id
1 'polypeptide(L)'
;RRRQRQMCIRDSLDVKTGSGAFMKNEADAVSLAKEMVRIGKGAGRNVTALITDMDQPLGYAVGNALEVIEAINTLKGEGPEDLTKLVLNLGTYMVLAARDDLDKETVRKELERVISDGSALDKMAEFVKAQGGDPDAVYNTDKLKISDTITEVCADSDGYIQSIQSELIGKSSMILGGGRAAKDDVIDLSVGVVLSKKIGDKVSKGDVIARIYCDNAEKTKEAETMIKDAYTFSQEFVEKNVLIKGIVG
;
A
#
# COMPACT_ATOMS: atom_id res chain seq x y z
N ARG A 1 -16.82 33.50 -0.39
CA ARG A 1 -16.64 32.06 -0.74
C ARG A 1 -17.13 31.23 0.45
N ARG A 2 -18.28 30.54 0.31
CA ARG A 2 -18.71 29.55 1.30
C ARG A 2 -17.71 28.40 1.24
N ARG A 3 -16.91 28.23 2.30
CA ARG A 3 -16.20 26.95 2.53
C ARG A 3 -17.27 25.88 2.75
N GLN A 4 -17.41 24.93 1.84
CA GLN A 4 -18.12 23.70 2.13
C GLN A 4 -17.43 23.09 3.35
N ARG A 5 -18.15 23.03 4.48
CA ARG A 5 -17.70 22.25 5.63
C ARG A 5 -17.93 20.79 5.24
N GLN A 6 -16.88 20.09 4.91
CA GLN A 6 -16.89 18.63 4.95
C GLN A 6 -17.09 18.23 6.41
N MET A 7 -18.31 17.93 6.78
CA MET A 7 -18.59 17.34 8.07
C MET A 7 -18.46 15.82 7.93
N CYS A 8 -17.23 15.31 8.05
CA CYS A 8 -17.03 13.90 8.35
C CYS A 8 -17.49 13.69 9.80
N ILE A 9 -18.64 13.04 9.97
CA ILE A 9 -19.18 12.68 11.29
C ILE A 9 -18.51 11.40 11.78
N ARG A 10 -17.86 10.65 10.89
CA ARG A 10 -17.26 9.33 11.10
C ARG A 10 -15.94 9.26 10.38
N ASP A 11 -14.91 8.79 11.07
CA ASP A 11 -13.55 8.68 10.52
C ASP A 11 -12.98 7.28 10.81
N SER A 12 -12.31 6.68 9.84
CA SER A 12 -11.42 5.55 10.06
C SER A 12 -9.99 5.96 9.76
N LEU A 13 -9.07 5.56 10.63
CA LEU A 13 -7.66 5.93 10.55
C LEU A 13 -6.83 4.66 10.38
N ASP A 14 -5.84 4.74 9.51
CA ASP A 14 -4.80 3.73 9.38
C ASP A 14 -3.51 4.32 9.97
N VAL A 15 -3.12 3.85 11.16
CA VAL A 15 -1.94 4.31 11.88
C VAL A 15 -0.81 3.31 11.66
N LYS A 16 0.12 3.69 10.79
CA LYS A 16 1.25 2.85 10.40
C LYS A 16 2.33 2.82 11.48
N THR A 17 2.94 1.64 11.68
CA THR A 17 4.11 1.44 12.53
C THR A 17 5.15 0.59 11.83
N GLY A 18 6.43 0.86 12.06
CA GLY A 18 7.55 0.12 11.49
C GLY A 18 8.56 0.99 10.73
N SER A 19 9.47 0.36 10.00
CA SER A 19 10.60 1.02 9.34
C SER A 19 10.17 2.07 8.30
N GLY A 20 9.08 1.85 7.58
CA GLY A 20 8.52 2.77 6.60
C GLY A 20 7.55 3.81 7.18
N ALA A 21 7.21 3.73 8.47
CA ALA A 21 6.24 4.59 9.10
C ALA A 21 6.89 5.75 9.86
N PHE A 22 6.08 6.77 10.19
CA PHE A 22 6.49 7.83 11.10
C PHE A 22 6.68 7.29 12.52
N MET A 23 5.74 6.44 13.00
CA MET A 23 5.86 5.73 14.27
C MET A 23 6.71 4.48 14.10
N LYS A 24 7.92 4.47 14.69
CA LYS A 24 8.89 3.37 14.52
C LYS A 24 8.59 2.16 15.39
N ASN A 25 7.81 2.32 16.45
CA ASN A 25 7.41 1.22 17.33
C ASN A 25 5.89 1.21 17.59
N GLU A 26 5.38 0.05 17.96
CA GLU A 26 3.95 -0.18 18.16
C GLU A 26 3.37 0.63 19.33
N ALA A 27 4.12 0.80 20.41
CA ALA A 27 3.64 1.53 21.60
C ALA A 27 3.33 3.00 21.28
N ASP A 28 4.19 3.67 20.49
CA ASP A 28 3.97 5.04 20.05
C ASP A 28 2.80 5.14 19.08
N ALA A 29 2.65 4.16 18.17
CA ALA A 29 1.52 4.10 17.25
C ALA A 29 0.19 3.91 18.01
N VAL A 30 0.14 3.04 19.00
CA VAL A 30 -1.01 2.85 19.90
C VAL A 30 -1.34 4.15 20.65
N SER A 31 -0.32 4.83 21.18
CA SER A 31 -0.51 6.09 21.89
C SER A 31 -1.09 7.17 20.97
N LEU A 32 -0.54 7.32 19.76
CA LEU A 32 -1.04 8.24 18.75
C LEU A 32 -2.49 7.91 18.38
N ALA A 33 -2.80 6.63 18.09
CA ALA A 33 -4.14 6.19 17.74
C ALA A 33 -5.17 6.53 18.84
N LYS A 34 -4.82 6.28 20.12
CA LYS A 34 -5.68 6.64 21.26
C LYS A 34 -5.95 8.13 21.33
N GLU A 35 -4.93 8.97 21.13
CA GLU A 35 -5.10 10.43 21.14
C GLU A 35 -5.97 10.92 19.98
N MET A 36 -5.76 10.39 18.76
CA MET A 36 -6.57 10.75 17.59
C MET A 36 -8.04 10.37 17.80
N VAL A 37 -8.30 9.15 18.32
CA VAL A 37 -9.67 8.69 18.66
C VAL A 37 -10.28 9.57 19.73
N ARG A 38 -9.52 9.92 20.79
CA ARG A 38 -10.00 10.80 21.88
C ARG A 38 -10.39 12.18 21.36
N ILE A 39 -9.54 12.79 20.52
CA ILE A 39 -9.82 14.10 19.89
C ILE A 39 -11.09 14.02 19.02
N GLY A 40 -11.20 12.98 18.19
CA GLY A 40 -12.36 12.77 17.31
C GLY A 40 -13.65 12.61 18.11
N LYS A 41 -13.66 11.78 19.15
CA LYS A 41 -14.80 11.61 20.06
C LYS A 41 -15.15 12.90 20.80
N GLY A 42 -14.14 13.67 21.25
CA GLY A 42 -14.37 14.99 21.87
C GLY A 42 -14.98 16.02 20.90
N ALA A 43 -14.76 15.85 19.60
CA ALA A 43 -15.40 16.65 18.55
C ALA A 43 -16.77 16.08 18.08
N GLY A 44 -17.32 15.10 18.79
CA GLY A 44 -18.61 14.48 18.46
C GLY A 44 -18.57 13.55 17.23
N ARG A 45 -17.40 12.99 16.91
CA ARG A 45 -17.22 12.07 15.78
C ARG A 45 -17.05 10.62 16.26
N ASN A 46 -17.52 9.68 15.44
CA ASN A 46 -17.22 8.27 15.64
C ASN A 46 -15.91 7.95 14.90
N VAL A 47 -14.84 7.65 15.66
CA VAL A 47 -13.49 7.42 15.11
C VAL A 47 -13.00 6.05 15.52
N THR A 48 -12.53 5.28 14.55
CA THR A 48 -11.83 4.02 14.76
C THR A 48 -10.45 4.08 14.10
N ALA A 49 -9.41 3.64 14.78
CA ALA A 49 -8.04 3.57 14.27
C ALA A 49 -7.57 2.11 14.22
N LEU A 50 -7.01 1.71 13.08
CA LEU A 50 -6.28 0.45 12.93
C LEU A 50 -4.79 0.74 12.99
N ILE A 51 -4.05 -0.08 13.75
CA ILE A 51 -2.58 0.00 13.82
C ILE A 51 -2.05 -1.08 12.89
N THR A 52 -1.28 -0.69 11.88
CA THR A 52 -0.86 -1.58 10.80
C THR A 52 0.63 -1.57 10.58
N ASP A 53 1.17 -2.72 10.17
CA ASP A 53 2.59 -2.90 9.91
C ASP A 53 3.06 -2.17 8.64
N MET A 54 4.24 -1.54 8.74
CA MET A 54 4.94 -0.92 7.63
C MET A 54 6.45 -1.26 7.65
N ASP A 55 6.81 -2.42 8.19
CA ASP A 55 8.18 -2.94 8.13
C ASP A 55 8.55 -3.45 6.73
N GLN A 56 7.55 -3.58 5.86
CA GLN A 56 7.68 -3.82 4.43
C GLN A 56 6.61 -3.04 3.67
N PRO A 57 6.79 -2.71 2.37
CA PRO A 57 5.75 -2.10 1.56
C PRO A 57 4.48 -2.94 1.56
N LEU A 58 3.31 -2.29 1.63
CA LEU A 58 2.02 -2.95 1.47
C LEU A 58 1.80 -3.26 -0.01
N GLY A 59 1.32 -4.45 -0.32
CA GLY A 59 1.30 -4.94 -1.69
C GLY A 59 2.72 -5.15 -2.23
N TYR A 60 2.89 -5.22 -3.52
CA TYR A 60 4.17 -5.43 -4.18
C TYR A 60 4.64 -4.20 -4.97
N ALA A 61 3.71 -3.40 -5.49
CA ALA A 61 4.01 -2.24 -6.30
C ALA A 61 4.38 -1.01 -5.47
N VAL A 62 5.42 -0.29 -5.89
CA VAL A 62 5.87 0.99 -5.30
C VAL A 62 6.16 1.96 -6.43
N GLY A 63 5.25 2.91 -6.65
CA GLY A 63 5.29 3.86 -7.76
C GLY A 63 3.87 4.35 -8.08
N ASN A 64 3.71 5.08 -9.20
CA ASN A 64 2.42 5.71 -9.52
C ASN A 64 1.48 4.76 -10.29
N ALA A 65 1.71 4.56 -11.60
CA ALA A 65 0.87 3.71 -12.44
C ALA A 65 0.89 2.25 -11.95
N LEU A 66 2.03 1.75 -11.47
CA LEU A 66 2.16 0.39 -10.94
C LEU A 66 1.25 0.15 -9.73
N GLU A 67 1.17 1.10 -8.79
CA GLU A 67 0.27 1.00 -7.62
C GLU A 67 -1.21 1.09 -8.04
N VAL A 68 -1.54 1.93 -9.02
CA VAL A 68 -2.92 2.01 -9.56
C VAL A 68 -3.32 0.70 -10.23
N ILE A 69 -2.41 0.06 -10.98
CA ILE A 69 -2.63 -1.25 -11.58
C ILE A 69 -2.86 -2.31 -10.49
N GLU A 70 -2.05 -2.31 -9.44
CA GLU A 70 -2.21 -3.23 -8.31
C GLU A 70 -3.53 -3.01 -7.57
N ALA A 71 -3.95 -1.75 -7.37
CA ALA A 71 -5.25 -1.43 -6.78
C ALA A 71 -6.41 -1.92 -7.67
N ILE A 72 -6.34 -1.75 -8.98
CA ILE A 72 -7.32 -2.27 -9.93
C ILE A 72 -7.38 -3.81 -9.87
N ASN A 73 -6.23 -4.48 -9.85
CA ASN A 73 -6.16 -5.93 -9.73
C ASN A 73 -6.73 -6.42 -8.39
N THR A 74 -6.53 -5.66 -7.31
CA THR A 74 -7.17 -5.95 -6.01
C THR A 74 -8.69 -5.89 -6.11
N LEU A 75 -9.25 -4.89 -6.83
CA LEU A 75 -10.70 -4.80 -7.06
C LEU A 75 -11.23 -5.87 -8.04
N LYS A 76 -10.36 -6.47 -8.85
CA LYS A 76 -10.68 -7.66 -9.68
C LYS A 76 -10.61 -8.98 -8.89
N GLY A 77 -10.16 -8.96 -7.62
CA GLY A 77 -9.92 -10.15 -6.81
C GLY A 77 -8.57 -10.83 -7.06
N GLU A 78 -7.66 -10.18 -7.79
CA GLU A 78 -6.34 -10.70 -8.20
C GLU A 78 -5.19 -9.97 -7.48
N GLY A 79 -5.49 -9.16 -6.47
CA GLY A 79 -4.52 -8.36 -5.75
C GLY A 79 -3.70 -9.14 -4.72
N PRO A 80 -2.63 -8.52 -4.19
CA PRO A 80 -1.83 -9.09 -3.11
C PRO A 80 -2.67 -9.41 -1.87
N GLU A 81 -2.34 -10.51 -1.19
CA GLU A 81 -3.07 -10.96 0.00
C GLU A 81 -3.07 -9.93 1.13
N ASP A 82 -1.92 -9.32 1.41
CA ASP A 82 -1.76 -8.31 2.46
C ASP A 82 -2.58 -7.04 2.16
N LEU A 83 -2.53 -6.53 0.92
CA LEU A 83 -3.31 -5.38 0.47
C LEU A 83 -4.81 -5.67 0.54
N THR A 84 -5.24 -6.81 0.02
CA THR A 84 -6.65 -7.25 0.06
C THR A 84 -7.14 -7.36 1.51
N LYS A 85 -6.34 -7.99 2.39
CA LYS A 85 -6.65 -8.12 3.81
C LYS A 85 -6.80 -6.77 4.50
N LEU A 86 -5.90 -5.81 4.22
CA LEU A 86 -5.99 -4.47 4.80
C LEU A 86 -7.22 -3.72 4.32
N VAL A 87 -7.45 -3.68 3.00
CA VAL A 87 -8.58 -2.97 2.38
C VAL A 87 -9.92 -3.48 2.91
N LEU A 88 -10.09 -4.80 3.00
CA LEU A 88 -11.31 -5.40 3.53
C LEU A 88 -11.51 -5.11 5.03
N ASN A 89 -10.45 -5.03 5.84
CA ASN A 89 -10.57 -4.66 7.24
C ASN A 89 -10.90 -3.18 7.41
N LEU A 90 -10.17 -2.27 6.75
CA LEU A 90 -10.46 -0.83 6.78
C LEU A 90 -11.87 -0.55 6.27
N GLY A 91 -12.25 -1.12 5.12
CA GLY A 91 -13.59 -1.00 4.55
C GLY A 91 -14.69 -1.46 5.50
N THR A 92 -14.45 -2.58 6.22
CA THR A 92 -15.40 -3.07 7.23
C THR A 92 -15.66 -2.02 8.31
N TYR A 93 -14.61 -1.41 8.88
CA TYR A 93 -14.78 -0.39 9.91
C TYR A 93 -15.36 0.92 9.36
N MET A 94 -15.05 1.28 8.10
CA MET A 94 -15.68 2.42 7.43
C MET A 94 -17.19 2.24 7.28
N VAL A 95 -17.63 1.06 6.85
CA VAL A 95 -19.09 0.77 6.73
C VAL A 95 -19.76 0.70 8.08
N LEU A 96 -19.18 0.01 9.07
CA LEU A 96 -19.70 -0.05 10.43
C LEU A 96 -19.80 1.33 11.08
N ALA A 97 -18.85 2.22 10.82
CA ALA A 97 -18.97 3.59 11.29
C ALA A 97 -20.16 4.33 10.68
N ALA A 98 -20.64 3.92 9.51
CA ALA A 98 -21.79 4.51 8.80
C ALA A 98 -23.13 3.79 9.05
N ARG A 99 -23.10 2.53 9.49
CA ARG A 99 -24.24 1.63 9.58
C ARG A 99 -24.24 0.90 10.93
N ASP A 100 -24.94 1.46 11.91
CA ASP A 100 -25.04 0.91 13.28
C ASP A 100 -25.94 -0.36 13.35
N ASP A 101 -26.66 -0.65 12.26
CA ASP A 101 -27.57 -1.78 12.11
C ASP A 101 -26.92 -3.07 11.57
N LEU A 102 -25.63 -3.00 11.20
CA LEU A 102 -24.90 -4.13 10.62
C LEU A 102 -23.83 -4.67 11.59
N ASP A 103 -23.59 -5.98 11.52
CA ASP A 103 -22.48 -6.64 12.20
C ASP A 103 -21.26 -6.76 11.26
N LYS A 104 -20.11 -7.03 11.88
CA LYS A 104 -18.82 -7.10 11.19
C LYS A 104 -18.76 -8.18 10.11
N GLU A 105 -19.38 -9.34 10.36
CA GLU A 105 -19.35 -10.48 9.44
C GLU A 105 -20.19 -10.19 8.19
N THR A 106 -21.37 -9.63 8.39
CA THR A 106 -22.27 -9.20 7.30
C THR A 106 -21.59 -8.18 6.40
N VAL A 107 -20.97 -7.14 7.00
CA VAL A 107 -20.24 -6.13 6.22
C VAL A 107 -19.06 -6.75 5.46
N ARG A 108 -18.32 -7.63 6.10
CA ARG A 108 -17.17 -8.29 5.47
C ARG A 108 -17.59 -9.10 4.23
N LYS A 109 -18.65 -9.91 4.35
CA LYS A 109 -19.21 -10.68 3.23
C LYS A 109 -19.67 -9.79 2.09
N GLU A 110 -20.29 -8.66 2.42
CA GLU A 110 -20.74 -7.69 1.41
C GLU A 110 -19.57 -7.06 0.65
N LEU A 111 -18.47 -6.69 1.34
CA LEU A 111 -17.26 -6.18 0.70
C LEU A 111 -16.59 -7.23 -0.20
N GLU A 112 -16.53 -8.47 0.25
CA GLU A 112 -16.02 -9.60 -0.56
C GLU A 112 -16.91 -9.85 -1.78
N ARG A 113 -18.24 -9.76 -1.63
CA ARG A 113 -19.20 -9.89 -2.72
C ARG A 113 -18.99 -8.82 -3.80
N VAL A 114 -18.87 -7.53 -3.44
CA VAL A 114 -18.71 -6.45 -4.43
C VAL A 114 -17.37 -6.50 -5.17
N ILE A 115 -16.35 -7.13 -4.60
CA ILE A 115 -15.12 -7.46 -5.32
C ILE A 115 -15.38 -8.61 -6.29
N SER A 116 -16.01 -9.70 -5.83
CA SER A 116 -16.20 -10.91 -6.62
C SER A 116 -17.17 -10.73 -7.79
N ASP A 117 -18.18 -9.86 -7.67
CA ASP A 117 -19.18 -9.60 -8.71
C ASP A 117 -18.78 -8.44 -9.66
N GLY A 118 -17.65 -7.77 -9.40
CA GLY A 118 -17.09 -6.69 -10.22
C GLY A 118 -17.70 -5.31 -9.94
N SER A 119 -18.72 -5.18 -9.07
CA SER A 119 -19.34 -3.89 -8.80
C SER A 119 -18.40 -2.89 -8.10
N ALA A 120 -17.39 -3.37 -7.36
CA ALA A 120 -16.34 -2.53 -6.81
C ALA A 120 -15.45 -1.93 -7.91
N LEU A 121 -15.13 -2.70 -8.96
CA LEU A 121 -14.38 -2.24 -10.12
C LEU A 121 -15.18 -1.19 -10.90
N ASP A 122 -16.47 -1.42 -11.11
CA ASP A 122 -17.37 -0.46 -11.76
C ASP A 122 -17.43 0.86 -10.98
N LYS A 123 -17.45 0.78 -9.65
CA LYS A 123 -17.41 1.97 -8.79
C LYS A 123 -16.09 2.74 -8.93
N MET A 124 -14.97 2.06 -9.08
CA MET A 124 -13.67 2.68 -9.39
C MET A 124 -13.71 3.42 -10.74
N ALA A 125 -14.32 2.82 -11.77
CA ALA A 125 -14.48 3.47 -13.08
C ALA A 125 -15.36 4.73 -13.00
N GLU A 126 -16.47 4.69 -12.26
CA GLU A 126 -17.30 5.87 -11.98
C GLU A 126 -16.49 6.97 -11.27
N PHE A 127 -15.69 6.59 -10.26
CA PHE A 127 -14.84 7.51 -9.52
C PHE A 127 -13.81 8.18 -10.44
N VAL A 128 -13.09 7.42 -11.27
CA VAL A 128 -12.11 7.93 -12.23
C VAL A 128 -12.78 8.91 -13.20
N LYS A 129 -13.95 8.55 -13.76
CA LYS A 129 -14.74 9.41 -14.64
C LYS A 129 -15.16 10.72 -13.95
N ALA A 130 -15.61 10.64 -12.70
CA ALA A 130 -16.02 11.82 -11.93
C ALA A 130 -14.87 12.78 -11.65
N GLN A 131 -13.62 12.29 -11.60
CA GLN A 131 -12.40 13.09 -11.48
C GLN A 131 -11.86 13.59 -12.84
N GLY A 132 -12.52 13.28 -13.94
CA GLY A 132 -12.12 13.71 -15.30
C GLY A 132 -11.09 12.77 -15.95
N GLY A 133 -10.84 11.58 -15.39
CA GLY A 133 -9.96 10.56 -15.96
C GLY A 133 -10.67 9.67 -16.97
N ASP A 134 -9.90 8.78 -17.63
CA ASP A 134 -10.41 7.77 -18.55
C ASP A 134 -10.90 6.52 -17.79
N PRO A 135 -12.23 6.27 -17.69
CA PRO A 135 -12.74 5.10 -16.97
C PRO A 135 -12.36 3.78 -17.65
N ASP A 136 -12.06 3.77 -18.94
CA ASP A 136 -11.67 2.53 -19.65
C ASP A 136 -10.33 2.01 -19.17
N ALA A 137 -9.44 2.87 -18.62
CA ALA A 137 -8.17 2.45 -18.04
C ALA A 137 -8.36 1.55 -16.80
N VAL A 138 -9.52 1.58 -16.15
CA VAL A 138 -9.85 0.69 -15.03
C VAL A 138 -10.12 -0.74 -15.53
N TYR A 139 -10.73 -0.89 -16.69
CA TYR A 139 -11.00 -2.19 -17.28
C TYR A 139 -9.81 -2.73 -18.10
N ASN A 140 -9.05 -1.83 -18.72
CA ASN A 140 -7.85 -2.13 -19.52
C ASN A 140 -6.65 -1.34 -18.99
N THR A 141 -5.88 -1.99 -18.12
CA THR A 141 -4.70 -1.39 -17.48
C THR A 141 -3.53 -1.13 -18.43
N ASP A 142 -3.54 -1.69 -19.66
CA ASP A 142 -2.54 -1.37 -20.70
C ASP A 142 -2.58 0.11 -21.14
N LYS A 143 -3.68 0.80 -20.86
CA LYS A 143 -3.78 2.26 -21.03
C LYS A 143 -2.96 3.06 -20.00
N LEU A 144 -2.60 2.45 -18.89
CA LEU A 144 -1.73 3.05 -17.88
C LEU A 144 -0.28 2.81 -18.30
N LYS A 145 0.36 3.86 -18.79
CA LYS A 145 1.74 3.77 -19.28
C LYS A 145 2.69 3.42 -18.14
N ILE A 146 3.42 2.32 -18.30
CA ILE A 146 4.57 1.93 -17.49
C ILE A 146 5.81 1.83 -18.39
N SER A 147 7.01 1.91 -17.81
CA SER A 147 8.26 1.72 -18.57
C SER A 147 8.34 0.30 -19.11
N ASP A 148 8.72 0.17 -20.39
CA ASP A 148 8.94 -1.14 -21.04
C ASP A 148 10.29 -1.76 -20.64
N THR A 149 11.20 -0.95 -20.08
CA THR A 149 12.52 -1.41 -19.63
C THR A 149 12.42 -1.92 -18.21
N ILE A 150 12.70 -3.21 -18.04
CA ILE A 150 12.63 -3.91 -16.75
C ILE A 150 14.01 -4.42 -16.38
N THR A 151 14.46 -4.09 -15.18
CA THR A 151 15.71 -4.62 -14.59
C THR A 151 15.37 -5.47 -13.38
N GLU A 152 15.83 -6.71 -13.35
CA GLU A 152 15.64 -7.62 -12.23
C GLU A 152 16.72 -7.40 -11.16
N VAL A 153 16.29 -7.29 -9.91
CA VAL A 153 17.15 -7.25 -8.73
C VAL A 153 17.09 -8.62 -8.06
N CYS A 154 18.26 -9.25 -7.95
CA CYS A 154 18.37 -10.62 -7.45
C CYS A 154 18.94 -10.67 -6.03
N ALA A 155 18.55 -11.71 -5.27
CA ALA A 155 19.08 -12.01 -3.96
C ALA A 155 20.59 -12.35 -4.03
N ASP A 156 21.37 -11.79 -3.11
CA ASP A 156 22.82 -12.02 -3.04
C ASP A 156 23.19 -13.28 -2.24
N SER A 157 22.24 -13.86 -1.50
CA SER A 157 22.44 -15.05 -0.67
C SER A 157 21.22 -15.95 -0.60
N ASP A 158 21.42 -17.20 -0.18
CA ASP A 158 20.35 -18.11 0.20
C ASP A 158 19.82 -17.75 1.59
N GLY A 159 18.56 -18.11 1.88
CA GLY A 159 17.97 -17.97 3.22
C GLY A 159 16.51 -17.55 3.20
N TYR A 160 16.10 -16.84 4.23
CA TYR A 160 14.79 -16.22 4.36
C TYR A 160 14.95 -14.69 4.38
N ILE A 161 14.04 -13.96 3.80
CA ILE A 161 14.03 -12.49 3.92
C ILE A 161 13.71 -12.14 5.37
N GLN A 162 14.68 -11.54 6.06
CA GLN A 162 14.59 -11.18 7.46
C GLN A 162 13.92 -9.81 7.67
N SER A 163 14.31 -8.83 6.86
CA SER A 163 13.71 -7.49 6.91
C SER A 163 13.76 -6.82 5.55
N ILE A 164 12.85 -5.86 5.37
CA ILE A 164 12.80 -4.97 4.20
C ILE A 164 12.67 -3.55 4.73
N GLN A 165 13.64 -2.68 4.45
CA GLN A 165 13.53 -1.27 4.83
C GLN A 165 12.62 -0.54 3.84
N SER A 166 11.33 -0.42 4.16
CA SER A 166 10.30 0.21 3.30
C SER A 166 10.67 1.62 2.88
N GLU A 167 11.36 2.38 3.74
CA GLU A 167 11.82 3.73 3.43
C GLU A 167 12.82 3.74 2.26
N LEU A 168 13.75 2.77 2.20
CA LEU A 168 14.70 2.65 1.08
C LEU A 168 14.00 2.25 -0.21
N ILE A 169 13.01 1.37 -0.14
CA ILE A 169 12.19 1.00 -1.32
C ILE A 169 11.42 2.23 -1.84
N GLY A 170 10.82 3.03 -0.96
CA GLY A 170 10.16 4.27 -1.36
C GLY A 170 11.13 5.29 -1.96
N LYS A 171 12.34 5.43 -1.40
CA LYS A 171 13.40 6.30 -1.93
C LYS A 171 13.90 5.83 -3.29
N SER A 172 14.04 4.52 -3.51
CA SER A 172 14.42 3.98 -4.82
C SER A 172 13.42 4.38 -5.90
N SER A 173 12.11 4.28 -5.64
CA SER A 173 11.08 4.75 -6.56
C SER A 173 11.17 6.27 -6.82
N MET A 174 11.48 7.07 -5.79
CA MET A 174 11.68 8.52 -5.94
C MET A 174 12.88 8.84 -6.83
N ILE A 175 14.03 8.16 -6.68
CA ILE A 175 15.23 8.33 -7.50
C ILE A 175 14.95 8.00 -8.97
N LEU A 176 14.16 6.97 -9.24
CA LEU A 176 13.74 6.63 -10.60
C LEU A 176 12.96 7.78 -11.27
N GLY A 177 12.33 8.64 -10.48
CA GLY A 177 11.50 9.75 -10.94
C GLY A 177 10.02 9.61 -10.53
N GLY A 178 9.65 8.54 -9.81
CA GLY A 178 8.28 8.29 -9.35
C GLY A 178 7.82 9.22 -8.22
N GLY A 179 8.72 10.02 -7.64
CA GLY A 179 8.44 11.01 -6.61
C GLY A 179 9.21 12.30 -6.81
N ARG A 180 8.95 13.31 -5.98
CA ARG A 180 9.63 14.61 -6.00
C ARG A 180 10.73 14.66 -4.95
N ALA A 181 11.96 14.94 -5.34
CA ALA A 181 13.04 15.35 -4.45
C ALA A 181 12.98 16.86 -4.18
N ALA A 182 12.59 17.65 -5.20
CA ALA A 182 12.38 19.10 -5.10
C ALA A 182 10.97 19.47 -5.56
N LYS A 183 10.51 20.68 -5.16
CA LYS A 183 9.12 21.16 -5.41
C LYS A 183 8.75 21.19 -6.90
N ASP A 184 9.73 21.52 -7.75
CA ASP A 184 9.53 21.74 -9.19
C ASP A 184 9.81 20.49 -10.03
N ASP A 185 10.14 19.34 -9.40
CA ASP A 185 10.37 18.09 -10.10
C ASP A 185 9.10 17.59 -10.80
N VAL A 186 9.26 17.15 -12.04
CA VAL A 186 8.21 16.48 -12.81
C VAL A 186 8.22 15.00 -12.46
N ILE A 187 7.07 14.50 -11.97
CA ILE A 187 6.92 13.09 -11.65
C ILE A 187 6.72 12.30 -12.94
N ASP A 188 7.53 11.24 -13.11
CA ASP A 188 7.30 10.23 -14.13
C ASP A 188 6.39 9.14 -13.56
N LEU A 189 5.17 9.08 -14.08
CA LEU A 189 4.16 8.12 -13.62
C LEU A 189 4.44 6.68 -14.09
N SER A 190 5.35 6.49 -15.05
CA SER A 190 5.62 5.18 -15.67
C SER A 190 6.67 4.35 -14.94
N VAL A 191 7.44 4.98 -14.04
CA VAL A 191 8.54 4.33 -13.32
C VAL A 191 8.12 3.81 -11.94
N GLY A 192 8.89 2.87 -11.43
CA GLY A 192 8.72 2.35 -10.06
C GLY A 192 9.38 1.01 -9.85
N VAL A 193 9.01 0.36 -8.75
CA VAL A 193 9.54 -0.92 -8.30
C VAL A 193 8.38 -1.87 -8.00
N VAL A 194 8.51 -3.13 -8.40
CA VAL A 194 7.60 -4.20 -8.00
C VAL A 194 8.38 -5.25 -7.24
N LEU A 195 8.06 -5.46 -5.97
CA LEU A 195 8.66 -6.49 -5.14
C LEU A 195 8.19 -7.86 -5.62
N SER A 196 9.04 -8.87 -5.51
CA SER A 196 8.71 -10.27 -5.80
C SER A 196 8.75 -11.15 -4.56
N LYS A 197 9.35 -10.65 -3.49
CA LYS A 197 9.56 -11.36 -2.23
C LYS A 197 9.30 -10.46 -1.03
N LYS A 198 8.74 -11.04 0.01
CA LYS A 198 8.34 -10.38 1.26
C LYS A 198 9.08 -10.99 2.46
N ILE A 199 8.98 -10.34 3.64
CA ILE A 199 9.51 -10.87 4.91
C ILE A 199 8.95 -12.27 5.16
N GLY A 200 9.83 -13.21 5.51
CA GLY A 200 9.52 -14.62 5.73
C GLY A 200 9.55 -15.50 4.48
N ASP A 201 9.68 -14.93 3.28
CA ASP A 201 9.80 -15.73 2.06
C ASP A 201 11.21 -16.35 1.97
N LYS A 202 11.26 -17.62 1.55
CA LYS A 202 12.51 -18.31 1.26
C LYS A 202 13.04 -17.91 -0.09
N VAL A 203 14.35 -17.69 -0.18
CA VAL A 203 15.06 -17.33 -1.40
C VAL A 203 16.36 -18.13 -1.55
N SER A 204 16.74 -18.34 -2.79
CA SER A 204 18.09 -18.80 -3.17
C SER A 204 18.83 -17.65 -3.81
N LYS A 205 20.16 -17.68 -3.71
CA LYS A 205 21.02 -16.71 -4.41
C LYS A 205 20.69 -16.69 -5.90
N GLY A 206 20.41 -15.50 -6.43
CA GLY A 206 19.98 -15.29 -7.81
C GLY A 206 18.47 -15.25 -8.02
N ASP A 207 17.65 -15.57 -7.01
CA ASP A 207 16.19 -15.39 -7.10
C ASP A 207 15.84 -13.91 -7.22
N VAL A 208 14.89 -13.58 -8.07
CA VAL A 208 14.39 -12.21 -8.24
C VAL A 208 13.64 -11.77 -7.00
N ILE A 209 14.12 -10.71 -6.32
CA ILE A 209 13.50 -10.11 -5.14
C ILE A 209 12.67 -8.86 -5.48
N ALA A 210 13.05 -8.15 -6.56
CA ALA A 210 12.30 -7.00 -7.06
C ALA A 210 12.54 -6.80 -8.55
N ARG A 211 11.66 -6.03 -9.22
CA ARG A 211 11.82 -5.53 -10.58
C ARG A 211 11.72 -4.01 -10.60
N ILE A 212 12.65 -3.38 -11.30
CA ILE A 212 12.70 -1.93 -11.53
C ILE A 212 12.15 -1.65 -12.91
N TYR A 213 11.21 -0.74 -13.01
CA TYR A 213 10.62 -0.23 -14.25
C TYR A 213 11.15 1.17 -14.51
N CYS A 214 12.15 1.32 -15.39
CA CYS A 214 12.76 2.61 -15.70
C CYS A 214 13.64 2.54 -16.95
N ASP A 215 13.53 3.54 -17.84
CA ASP A 215 14.33 3.63 -19.07
C ASP A 215 15.71 4.28 -18.85
N ASN A 216 15.97 4.88 -17.67
CA ASN A 216 17.23 5.55 -17.35
C ASN A 216 18.19 4.60 -16.63
N ALA A 217 19.25 4.16 -17.33
CA ALA A 217 20.18 3.18 -16.80
C ALA A 217 20.98 3.65 -15.57
N GLU A 218 21.29 4.95 -15.45
CA GLU A 218 22.03 5.50 -14.30
C GLU A 218 21.16 5.46 -13.04
N LYS A 219 19.94 5.97 -13.14
CA LYS A 219 18.96 5.92 -12.04
C LYS A 219 18.63 4.48 -11.65
N THR A 220 18.48 3.58 -12.63
CA THR A 220 18.23 2.15 -12.40
C THR A 220 19.33 1.52 -11.56
N LYS A 221 20.61 1.80 -11.87
CA LYS A 221 21.75 1.27 -11.10
C LYS A 221 21.79 1.79 -9.67
N GLU A 222 21.46 3.05 -9.46
CA GLU A 222 21.37 3.64 -8.12
C GLU A 222 20.24 3.01 -7.31
N ALA A 223 19.05 2.89 -7.91
CA ALA A 223 17.90 2.24 -7.30
C ALA A 223 18.14 0.74 -7.00
N GLU A 224 18.81 0.01 -7.89
CA GLU A 224 19.20 -1.39 -7.67
C GLU A 224 20.06 -1.55 -6.41
N THR A 225 21.08 -0.69 -6.24
CA THR A 225 21.91 -0.70 -5.05
C THR A 225 21.10 -0.44 -3.80
N MET A 226 20.23 0.56 -3.83
CA MET A 226 19.37 0.91 -2.69
C MET A 226 18.38 -0.19 -2.34
N ILE A 227 17.81 -0.88 -3.35
CA ILE A 227 16.91 -2.02 -3.13
C ILE A 227 17.67 -3.18 -2.48
N LYS A 228 18.88 -3.51 -2.93
CA LYS A 228 19.72 -4.54 -2.30
C LYS A 228 20.02 -4.20 -0.85
N ASP A 229 20.37 -2.96 -0.55
CA ASP A 229 20.63 -2.47 0.81
C ASP A 229 19.38 -2.51 1.70
N ALA A 230 18.19 -2.48 1.10
CA ALA A 230 16.92 -2.55 1.84
C ALA A 230 16.61 -3.95 2.37
N TYR A 231 17.16 -5.01 1.77
CA TYR A 231 16.89 -6.40 2.15
C TYR A 231 17.98 -6.95 3.06
N THR A 232 17.55 -7.65 4.11
CA THR A 232 18.45 -8.50 4.91
C THR A 232 17.97 -9.95 4.87
N PHE A 233 18.92 -10.88 5.02
CA PHE A 233 18.65 -12.31 4.90
C PHE A 233 19.04 -13.04 6.19
N SER A 234 18.31 -14.10 6.54
CA SER A 234 18.58 -15.01 7.66
C SER A 234 18.72 -16.43 7.15
N GLN A 235 19.63 -17.20 7.77
CA GLN A 235 19.70 -18.64 7.52
C GLN A 235 18.62 -19.41 8.28
N GLU A 236 18.09 -18.81 9.34
CA GLU A 236 16.99 -19.37 10.14
C GLU A 236 15.65 -18.94 9.58
N PHE A 237 14.62 -19.76 9.82
CA PHE A 237 13.25 -19.43 9.43
C PHE A 237 12.80 -18.10 10.05
N VAL A 238 12.17 -17.26 9.24
CA VAL A 238 11.62 -15.96 9.64
C VAL A 238 10.10 -16.02 9.51
N GLU A 239 9.40 -15.70 10.58
CA GLU A 239 7.94 -15.64 10.60
C GLU A 239 7.44 -14.39 9.85
N LYS A 240 6.32 -14.53 9.13
CA LYS A 240 5.70 -13.40 8.43
C LYS A 240 5.13 -12.39 9.42
N ASN A 241 5.27 -11.11 9.11
CA ASN A 241 4.74 -10.03 9.94
C ASN A 241 3.21 -10.07 10.08
N VAL A 242 2.73 -9.76 11.28
CA VAL A 242 1.31 -9.52 11.54
C VAL A 242 0.94 -8.14 11.00
N LEU A 243 0.12 -8.11 9.95
CA LEU A 243 -0.25 -6.87 9.27
C LEU A 243 -1.07 -5.92 10.16
N ILE A 244 -2.08 -6.42 10.88
CA ILE A 244 -2.93 -5.60 11.76
C ILE A 244 -2.55 -5.90 13.19
N LYS A 245 -1.87 -4.94 13.84
CA LYS A 245 -1.31 -5.08 15.18
C LYS A 245 -2.30 -4.71 16.27
N GLY A 246 -3.29 -3.87 15.96
CA GLY A 246 -4.31 -3.47 16.94
C GLY A 246 -5.41 -2.60 16.35
N ILE A 247 -6.46 -2.41 17.15
CA ILE A 247 -7.61 -1.57 16.82
C ILE A 247 -7.96 -0.75 18.06
N VAL A 248 -8.20 0.54 17.85
CA VAL A 248 -8.63 1.50 18.86
C VAL A 248 -9.88 2.20 18.36
N GLY A 249 -10.99 2.15 19.16
CA GLY A 249 -12.25 2.79 18.78
C GLY A 249 -13.19 2.97 19.95
#